data_0fa4aaf78fedbafb08aa5f1250ec3d57
#
_entry.id   0fa4aaf78fedbafb08aa5f1250ec3d57
#
_cell.length_a   1.000
_cell.length_b   1.000
_cell.length_c   1.000
_cell.angle_alpha   90.00
_cell.angle_beta   90.00
_cell.angle_gamma   90.00
#
_symmetry.space_group_name_H-M   'P 1'
#
loop_
_entity.id
_entity.type
_entity.pdbx_description
1 polymer ?
#
loop_
_entity_poly.entity_id
_entity_poly.type
_entity_poly.pdbx_seq_one_letter_code
_entity_poly.pdbx_strand_id
1 'polypeptide(L)'
;MPAKSMEELTSLCKRRGFIYQTNEIYGGLQGLFDYGPLGVELKNNLKQAWWKSMVYDRDDVEGLDAAILTSPAVLKYSGHEETFSDPLVDCRSCNSRWRADHLEESKCPSCGSKDLTEPRPFNLMFKTNLGPIEDEASFAYLRPETAQQTFTNFKNVIDSTSRSLPFGIAQIGKAFRNEVTPRNFIFRVREMELMELEFFVEPGTDEEWHQFWIKNRLEWWSKQGVPEKRLDLYDVPAKELAHYSKSTTDIMYKFPHGIEELEGIANRTDFDLGSHTKNQSDLSITAKV
;
A
#
# COMPACT_ATOMS: atom_id res chain seq x y z
N MET A 1 5.12 -27.48 9.23
CA MET A 1 4.01 -27.45 8.24
C MET A 1 3.38 -26.06 8.31
N PRO A 2 2.92 -25.47 7.22
CA PRO A 2 2.23 -24.18 7.26
C PRO A 2 0.90 -24.31 8.02
N ALA A 3 0.45 -23.19 8.64
CA ALA A 3 -0.85 -23.13 9.30
C ALA A 3 -1.97 -23.49 8.31
N LYS A 4 -2.97 -24.22 8.78
CA LYS A 4 -4.09 -24.69 7.95
C LYS A 4 -5.28 -23.77 7.97
N SER A 5 -5.37 -22.89 8.97
CA SER A 5 -6.44 -21.90 9.10
C SER A 5 -5.90 -20.59 9.67
N MET A 6 -6.67 -19.53 9.54
CA MET A 6 -6.36 -18.21 10.14
C MET A 6 -6.38 -18.27 11.66
N GLU A 7 -7.24 -19.07 12.26
CA GLU A 7 -7.29 -19.24 13.73
C GLU A 7 -6.01 -19.88 14.25
N GLU A 8 -5.53 -20.93 13.57
CA GLU A 8 -4.26 -21.59 13.93
C GLU A 8 -3.09 -20.61 13.82
N LEU A 9 -3.04 -19.83 12.73
CA LEU A 9 -2.00 -18.83 12.49
C LEU A 9 -2.03 -17.73 13.55
N THR A 10 -3.20 -17.14 13.82
CA THR A 10 -3.38 -16.06 14.79
C THR A 10 -3.01 -16.53 16.21
N SER A 11 -3.48 -17.72 16.60
CA SER A 11 -3.15 -18.33 17.88
C SER A 11 -1.64 -18.59 18.03
N LEU A 12 -1.00 -19.08 16.97
CA LEU A 12 0.45 -19.27 16.94
C LEU A 12 1.20 -17.95 17.12
N CYS A 13 0.82 -16.93 16.33
CA CYS A 13 1.45 -15.61 16.38
C CYS A 13 1.37 -14.98 17.77
N LYS A 14 0.19 -15.03 18.42
CA LYS A 14 0.00 -14.51 19.78
C LYS A 14 0.86 -15.26 20.81
N ARG A 15 0.77 -16.58 20.83
CA ARG A 15 1.49 -17.44 21.82
C ARG A 15 3.01 -17.36 21.67
N ARG A 16 3.52 -17.14 20.48
CA ARG A 16 4.96 -17.10 20.21
C ARG A 16 5.51 -15.67 20.19
N GLY A 17 4.69 -14.66 20.47
CA GLY A 17 5.15 -13.28 20.51
C GLY A 17 5.49 -12.68 19.15
N PHE A 18 4.76 -13.04 18.11
CA PHE A 18 4.88 -12.40 16.79
C PHE A 18 3.99 -11.18 16.68
N ILE A 19 2.70 -11.33 16.94
CA ILE A 19 1.71 -10.28 16.72
C ILE A 19 0.72 -10.26 17.89
N TYR A 20 0.39 -9.05 18.37
CA TYR A 20 -0.61 -8.80 19.40
C TYR A 20 -1.67 -7.83 18.86
N GLN A 21 -2.89 -7.91 19.42
CA GLN A 21 -3.87 -6.85 19.23
C GLN A 21 -3.38 -5.59 19.95
N THR A 22 -3.31 -4.45 19.23
CA THR A 22 -2.90 -3.19 19.90
C THR A 22 -3.90 -2.79 20.99
N ASN A 23 -3.39 -2.22 22.08
CA ASN A 23 -4.20 -1.75 23.20
C ASN A 23 -5.13 -2.82 23.80
N GLU A 24 -4.74 -4.09 23.78
CA GLU A 24 -5.59 -5.24 24.20
C GLU A 24 -6.13 -5.08 25.62
N ILE A 25 -5.38 -4.49 26.54
CA ILE A 25 -5.80 -4.23 27.93
C ILE A 25 -6.99 -3.26 28.04
N TYR A 26 -7.26 -2.49 27.00
CA TYR A 26 -8.39 -1.56 26.88
C TYR A 26 -9.45 -2.03 25.88
N GLY A 27 -9.44 -3.32 25.51
CA GLY A 27 -10.39 -3.92 24.57
C GLY A 27 -9.90 -3.95 23.12
N GLY A 28 -8.71 -3.40 22.83
CA GLY A 28 -8.12 -3.38 21.51
C GLY A 28 -8.73 -2.37 20.54
N LEU A 29 -8.03 -2.12 19.44
CA LEU A 29 -8.52 -1.32 18.32
C LEU A 29 -8.54 -2.18 17.05
N GLN A 30 -9.69 -2.29 16.42
CA GLN A 30 -9.87 -3.13 15.25
C GLN A 30 -8.97 -2.68 14.08
N GLY A 31 -8.26 -3.64 13.49
CA GLY A 31 -7.39 -3.40 12.34
C GLY A 31 -6.06 -2.71 12.69
N LEU A 32 -5.67 -2.76 13.97
CA LEU A 32 -4.37 -2.26 14.45
C LEU A 32 -3.68 -3.36 15.27
N PHE A 33 -2.39 -3.56 15.03
CA PHE A 33 -1.61 -4.63 15.63
C PHE A 33 -0.22 -4.17 16.05
N ASP A 34 0.29 -4.77 17.12
CA ASP A 34 1.66 -4.58 17.60
C ASP A 34 2.51 -5.80 17.24
N TYR A 35 3.75 -5.57 16.81
CA TYR A 35 4.71 -6.64 16.59
C TYR A 35 5.44 -6.96 17.89
N GLY A 36 5.29 -8.19 18.36
CA GLY A 36 5.99 -8.69 19.54
C GLY A 36 7.47 -8.99 19.27
N PRO A 37 8.22 -9.51 20.27
CA PRO A 37 9.67 -9.70 20.16
C PRO A 37 10.13 -10.51 18.95
N LEU A 38 9.45 -11.61 18.61
CA LEU A 38 9.78 -12.40 17.42
C LEU A 38 9.24 -11.76 16.13
N GLY A 39 8.11 -11.06 16.22
CA GLY A 39 7.50 -10.39 15.08
C GLY A 39 8.35 -9.22 14.57
N VAL A 40 8.90 -8.40 15.48
CA VAL A 40 9.77 -7.28 15.12
C VAL A 40 11.06 -7.75 14.47
N GLU A 41 11.66 -8.85 14.96
CA GLU A 41 12.86 -9.42 14.35
C GLU A 41 12.59 -9.96 12.94
N LEU A 42 11.50 -10.71 12.77
CA LEU A 42 11.11 -11.21 11.45
C LEU A 42 10.86 -10.06 10.46
N LYS A 43 10.14 -9.04 10.91
CA LYS A 43 9.86 -7.84 10.11
C LYS A 43 11.15 -7.10 9.71
N ASN A 44 12.05 -6.87 10.66
CA ASN A 44 13.32 -6.20 10.41
C ASN A 44 14.21 -7.00 9.45
N ASN A 45 14.29 -8.32 9.61
CA ASN A 45 15.04 -9.18 8.71
C ASN A 45 14.51 -9.10 7.27
N LEU A 46 13.17 -9.11 7.09
CA LEU A 46 12.57 -8.97 5.77
C LEU A 46 12.86 -7.60 5.14
N LYS A 47 12.72 -6.52 5.92
CA LYS A 47 13.04 -5.15 5.48
C LYS A 47 14.51 -5.01 5.09
N GLN A 48 15.41 -5.55 5.89
CA GLN A 48 16.85 -5.52 5.59
C GLN A 48 17.19 -6.31 4.33
N ALA A 49 16.59 -7.50 4.14
CA ALA A 49 16.78 -8.30 2.95
C ALA A 49 16.26 -7.56 1.69
N TRP A 50 15.11 -6.90 1.79
CA TRP A 50 14.55 -6.10 0.71
C TRP A 50 15.43 -4.88 0.41
N TRP A 51 15.79 -4.10 1.44
CA TRP A 51 16.64 -2.91 1.29
C TRP A 51 18.00 -3.25 0.69
N LYS A 52 18.59 -4.36 1.16
CA LYS A 52 19.84 -4.84 0.60
C LYS A 52 19.71 -5.12 -0.90
N SER A 53 18.66 -5.85 -1.32
CA SER A 53 18.47 -6.23 -2.72
C SER A 53 18.09 -5.06 -3.63
N MET A 54 17.40 -4.04 -3.09
CA MET A 54 16.92 -2.91 -3.86
C MET A 54 17.90 -1.75 -3.89
N VAL A 55 18.59 -1.47 -2.77
CA VAL A 55 19.44 -0.29 -2.65
C VAL A 55 20.93 -0.64 -2.65
N TYR A 56 21.35 -1.63 -1.85
CA TYR A 56 22.79 -1.88 -1.68
C TYR A 56 23.40 -2.77 -2.77
N ASP A 57 22.64 -3.70 -3.32
CA ASP A 57 23.12 -4.62 -4.36
C ASP A 57 22.92 -4.05 -5.78
N ARG A 58 22.46 -2.79 -5.91
CA ARG A 58 22.23 -2.10 -7.17
C ARG A 58 22.92 -0.73 -7.19
N ASP A 59 23.39 -0.35 -8.38
CA ASP A 59 24.01 0.95 -8.61
C ASP A 59 23.01 2.00 -9.12
N ASP A 60 21.78 1.61 -9.42
CA ASP A 60 20.76 2.42 -10.06
C ASP A 60 19.55 2.69 -9.16
N VAL A 61 19.65 2.52 -7.84
CA VAL A 61 18.57 2.81 -6.89
C VAL A 61 19.07 3.62 -5.71
N GLU A 62 18.33 4.69 -5.40
CA GLU A 62 18.55 5.54 -4.24
C GLU A 62 17.54 5.27 -3.14
N GLY A 63 17.93 5.46 -1.89
CA GLY A 63 17.03 5.35 -0.74
C GLY A 63 16.40 6.69 -0.37
N LEU A 64 15.13 6.67 0.03
CA LEU A 64 14.39 7.81 0.54
C LEU A 64 13.67 7.45 1.84
N ASP A 65 13.63 8.37 2.80
CA ASP A 65 12.74 8.29 3.96
C ASP A 65 11.98 9.61 4.09
N ALA A 66 10.75 9.63 3.61
CA ALA A 66 9.92 10.82 3.57
C ALA A 66 8.94 10.90 4.75
N ALA A 67 8.46 12.12 5.06
CA ALA A 67 7.52 12.37 6.13
C ALA A 67 6.17 11.65 5.92
N ILE A 68 5.58 11.18 7.02
CA ILE A 68 4.25 10.55 7.03
C ILE A 68 3.16 11.59 6.75
N LEU A 69 3.26 12.78 7.37
CA LEU A 69 2.29 13.85 7.19
C LEU A 69 2.41 14.43 5.79
N THR A 70 1.32 14.36 5.05
CA THR A 70 1.26 14.70 3.62
C THR A 70 0.34 15.89 3.40
N SER A 71 0.81 16.87 2.60
CA SER A 71 -0.01 18.00 2.18
C SER A 71 -1.24 17.53 1.40
N PRO A 72 -2.43 18.12 1.65
CA PRO A 72 -3.63 17.84 0.87
C PRO A 72 -3.43 18.03 -0.64
N ALA A 73 -2.62 18.99 -1.05
CA ALA A 73 -2.32 19.23 -2.46
C ALA A 73 -1.70 18.01 -3.16
N VAL A 74 -0.81 17.28 -2.48
CA VAL A 74 -0.19 16.06 -3.05
C VAL A 74 -1.26 15.03 -3.37
N LEU A 75 -2.18 14.75 -2.42
CA LEU A 75 -3.22 13.73 -2.58
C LEU A 75 -4.36 14.17 -3.50
N LYS A 76 -4.58 15.46 -3.61
CA LYS A 76 -5.50 16.04 -4.60
C LYS A 76 -4.96 15.86 -6.03
N TYR A 77 -3.72 16.26 -6.27
CA TYR A 77 -3.13 16.21 -7.61
C TYR A 77 -2.80 14.79 -8.09
N SER A 78 -2.53 13.87 -7.18
CA SER A 78 -2.40 12.44 -7.51
C SER A 78 -3.75 11.73 -7.72
N GLY A 79 -4.88 12.41 -7.52
CA GLY A 79 -6.22 11.84 -7.68
C GLY A 79 -6.76 11.05 -6.48
N HIS A 80 -5.98 10.86 -5.41
CA HIS A 80 -6.41 10.09 -4.24
C HIS A 80 -7.64 10.71 -3.54
N GLU A 81 -7.74 12.04 -3.52
CA GLU A 81 -8.87 12.71 -2.86
C GLU A 81 -10.21 12.32 -3.49
N GLU A 82 -10.24 12.08 -4.81
CA GLU A 82 -11.44 11.75 -5.56
C GLU A 82 -11.68 10.24 -5.70
N THR A 83 -10.61 9.44 -5.83
CA THR A 83 -10.72 8.03 -6.21
C THR A 83 -10.49 7.06 -5.06
N PHE A 84 -9.78 7.47 -3.99
CA PHE A 84 -9.41 6.59 -2.89
C PHE A 84 -10.54 6.42 -1.87
N SER A 85 -11.63 5.80 -2.31
CA SER A 85 -12.83 5.60 -1.51
C SER A 85 -13.43 4.21 -1.71
N ASP A 86 -14.02 3.67 -0.62
CA ASP A 86 -14.82 2.45 -0.63
C ASP A 86 -16.31 2.78 -0.64
N PRO A 87 -17.15 1.96 -1.28
CA PRO A 87 -18.60 2.09 -1.18
C PRO A 87 -19.09 1.64 0.19
N LEU A 88 -19.51 2.58 1.04
CA LEU A 88 -19.99 2.34 2.41
C LEU A 88 -21.51 2.23 2.45
N VAL A 89 -22.03 1.22 3.15
CA VAL A 89 -23.45 1.09 3.53
C VAL A 89 -23.58 0.96 5.04
N ASP A 90 -24.64 1.52 5.59
CA ASP A 90 -25.06 1.32 6.99
C ASP A 90 -26.25 0.36 7.06
N CYS A 91 -26.22 -0.56 7.99
CA CYS A 91 -27.41 -1.36 8.32
C CYS A 91 -28.32 -0.57 9.27
N ARG A 92 -29.55 -0.27 8.83
CA ARG A 92 -30.51 0.50 9.64
C ARG A 92 -31.04 -0.28 10.84
N SER A 93 -30.93 -1.62 10.81
CA SER A 93 -31.43 -2.47 11.91
C SER A 93 -30.44 -2.60 13.08
N CYS A 94 -29.12 -2.62 12.83
CA CYS A 94 -28.11 -2.82 13.88
C CYS A 94 -26.98 -1.78 13.90
N ASN A 95 -27.06 -0.75 13.06
CA ASN A 95 -26.08 0.32 12.90
C ASN A 95 -24.65 -0.14 12.54
N SER A 96 -24.46 -1.37 12.09
CA SER A 96 -23.18 -1.87 11.58
C SER A 96 -22.90 -1.28 10.21
N ARG A 97 -21.61 -1.08 9.90
CA ARG A 97 -21.13 -0.50 8.64
C ARG A 97 -20.34 -1.52 7.85
N TRP A 98 -20.55 -1.54 6.53
CA TRP A 98 -19.96 -2.52 5.63
C TRP A 98 -19.57 -1.91 4.29
N ARG A 99 -18.61 -2.52 3.62
CA ARG A 99 -18.39 -2.24 2.19
C ARG A 99 -19.48 -2.91 1.38
N ALA A 100 -20.12 -2.16 0.50
CA ALA A 100 -21.23 -2.65 -0.31
C ALA A 100 -20.81 -3.78 -1.26
N ASP A 101 -19.62 -3.66 -1.85
CA ASP A 101 -19.04 -4.64 -2.78
C ASP A 101 -18.62 -5.97 -2.14
N HIS A 102 -18.59 -6.04 -0.79
CA HIS A 102 -18.29 -7.26 -0.04
C HIS A 102 -19.53 -7.94 0.56
N LEU A 103 -20.72 -7.41 0.31
CA LEU A 103 -21.95 -7.98 0.87
C LEU A 103 -22.49 -9.11 0.01
N GLU A 104 -22.60 -10.30 0.58
CA GLU A 104 -23.32 -11.41 -0.02
C GLU A 104 -24.84 -11.17 0.03
N GLU A 105 -25.53 -11.39 -1.08
CA GLU A 105 -26.99 -11.24 -1.22
C GLU A 105 -27.53 -9.89 -0.68
N SER A 106 -26.72 -8.83 -0.63
CA SER A 106 -27.13 -7.52 -0.08
C SER A 106 -27.73 -7.62 1.33
N LYS A 107 -27.15 -8.47 2.19
CA LYS A 107 -27.56 -8.68 3.58
C LYS A 107 -26.50 -8.21 4.55
N CYS A 108 -26.92 -7.69 5.70
CA CYS A 108 -26.03 -7.34 6.79
C CYS A 108 -25.40 -8.60 7.42
N PRO A 109 -24.08 -8.75 7.43
CA PRO A 109 -23.41 -9.91 8.03
C PRO A 109 -23.64 -10.07 9.54
N SER A 110 -23.94 -8.96 10.26
CA SER A 110 -24.15 -8.99 11.71
C SER A 110 -25.55 -9.46 12.11
N CYS A 111 -26.60 -9.05 11.39
CA CYS A 111 -27.98 -9.31 11.82
C CYS A 111 -28.89 -9.93 10.73
N GLY A 112 -28.35 -10.15 9.53
CA GLY A 112 -29.09 -10.73 8.41
C GLY A 112 -30.11 -9.80 7.72
N SER A 113 -30.28 -8.57 8.21
CA SER A 113 -31.22 -7.59 7.67
C SER A 113 -30.85 -7.18 6.24
N LYS A 114 -31.85 -6.98 5.39
CA LYS A 114 -31.70 -6.36 4.06
C LYS A 114 -31.92 -4.84 4.07
N ASP A 115 -32.30 -4.27 5.22
CA ASP A 115 -32.53 -2.84 5.35
C ASP A 115 -31.18 -2.09 5.49
N LEU A 116 -30.57 -1.85 4.33
CA LEU A 116 -29.31 -1.15 4.17
C LEU A 116 -29.56 0.22 3.54
N THR A 117 -28.66 1.17 3.82
CA THR A 117 -28.64 2.45 3.11
C THR A 117 -28.16 2.27 1.67
N GLU A 118 -28.42 3.25 0.81
CA GLU A 118 -27.71 3.36 -0.47
C GLU A 118 -26.21 3.48 -0.22
N PRO A 119 -25.37 2.90 -1.11
CA PRO A 119 -23.93 3.04 -1.04
C PRO A 119 -23.51 4.51 -1.18
N ARG A 120 -22.59 4.94 -0.33
CA ARG A 120 -21.96 6.25 -0.42
C ARG A 120 -20.44 6.11 -0.40
N PRO A 121 -19.69 7.00 -1.09
CA PRO A 121 -18.23 6.95 -1.05
C PRO A 121 -17.74 7.28 0.37
N PHE A 122 -16.81 6.48 0.86
CA PHE A 122 -16.10 6.69 2.11
C PHE A 122 -14.61 6.78 1.81
N ASN A 123 -14.03 7.99 1.95
CA ASN A 123 -12.62 8.19 1.70
C ASN A 123 -11.77 7.52 2.79
N LEU A 124 -10.76 6.74 2.37
CA LEU A 124 -9.92 5.93 3.27
C LEU A 124 -8.75 6.69 3.89
N MET A 125 -8.58 7.99 3.60
CA MET A 125 -7.48 8.77 4.16
C MET A 125 -7.78 9.22 5.59
N PHE A 126 -6.79 9.10 6.48
CA PHE A 126 -6.83 9.72 7.79
C PHE A 126 -6.43 11.18 7.72
N LYS A 127 -7.24 12.06 8.29
CA LYS A 127 -6.91 13.49 8.49
C LYS A 127 -6.38 13.72 9.91
N THR A 128 -5.47 14.68 10.04
CA THR A 128 -5.01 15.21 11.33
C THR A 128 -4.79 16.72 11.22
N ASN A 129 -4.94 17.43 12.33
CA ASN A 129 -4.70 18.88 12.36
C ASN A 129 -3.22 19.19 12.56
N LEU A 130 -2.76 20.25 11.92
CA LEU A 130 -1.42 20.81 12.12
C LEU A 130 -1.54 22.09 12.98
N GLY A 131 -0.76 22.13 14.06
CA GLY A 131 -0.79 23.26 14.99
C GLY A 131 -1.96 23.21 16.01
N PRO A 132 -2.17 24.29 16.77
CA PRO A 132 -3.06 24.29 17.93
C PRO A 132 -4.53 24.57 17.60
N ILE A 133 -4.85 24.99 16.37
CA ILE A 133 -6.20 25.34 15.95
C ILE A 133 -6.72 24.30 14.98
N GLU A 134 -7.91 23.79 15.25
CA GLU A 134 -8.62 22.88 14.35
C GLU A 134 -9.41 23.71 13.33
N ASP A 135 -8.85 23.94 12.16
CA ASP A 135 -9.53 24.57 11.05
C ASP A 135 -9.32 23.79 9.73
N GLU A 136 -10.16 24.08 8.75
CA GLU A 136 -10.10 23.43 7.44
C GLU A 136 -8.84 23.81 6.63
N ALA A 137 -8.13 24.85 7.01
CA ALA A 137 -6.91 25.33 6.35
C ALA A 137 -5.64 24.70 6.92
N SER A 138 -5.72 24.12 8.12
CA SER A 138 -4.57 23.62 8.90
C SER A 138 -4.61 22.12 9.11
N PHE A 139 -4.81 21.34 8.05
CA PHE A 139 -4.79 19.87 8.18
C PHE A 139 -3.75 19.22 7.26
N ALA A 140 -3.38 18.00 7.61
CA ALA A 140 -2.61 17.08 6.78
C ALA A 140 -3.29 15.71 6.74
N TYR A 141 -2.91 14.91 5.77
CA TYR A 141 -3.25 13.50 5.74
C TYR A 141 -2.11 12.64 6.29
N LEU A 142 -2.43 11.55 6.97
CA LEU A 142 -1.50 10.44 7.11
C LEU A 142 -1.44 9.72 5.76
N ARG A 143 -0.24 9.57 5.18
CA ARG A 143 -0.08 9.03 3.82
C ARG A 143 -0.71 7.65 3.67
N PRO A 144 -1.49 7.39 2.60
CA PRO A 144 -2.08 6.08 2.31
C PRO A 144 -1.12 5.12 1.62
N GLU A 145 0.00 5.63 1.10
CA GLU A 145 1.08 4.94 0.40
C GLU A 145 2.38 5.74 0.52
N THR A 146 3.52 5.18 0.15
CA THR A 146 4.81 5.89 0.14
C THR A 146 5.18 6.44 -1.24
N ALA A 147 4.50 6.01 -2.31
CA ALA A 147 4.80 6.36 -3.69
C ALA A 147 4.77 7.88 -3.95
N GLN A 148 3.75 8.60 -3.45
CA GLN A 148 3.59 10.03 -3.76
C GLN A 148 4.75 10.88 -3.25
N GLN A 149 5.35 10.53 -2.11
CA GLN A 149 6.53 11.23 -1.62
C GLN A 149 7.78 10.97 -2.50
N THR A 150 7.84 9.85 -3.17
CA THR A 150 8.89 9.57 -4.17
C THR A 150 8.76 10.52 -5.36
N PHE A 151 7.56 10.68 -5.90
CA PHE A 151 7.33 11.59 -7.03
C PHE A 151 7.58 13.05 -6.66
N THR A 152 7.12 13.50 -5.51
CA THR A 152 7.35 14.88 -5.05
C THR A 152 8.82 15.18 -4.71
N ASN A 153 9.63 14.16 -4.41
CA ASN A 153 11.07 14.28 -4.18
C ASN A 153 11.92 13.92 -5.39
N PHE A 154 11.33 13.53 -6.52
CA PHE A 154 12.05 13.10 -7.71
C PHE A 154 13.15 14.07 -8.11
N LYS A 155 12.82 15.37 -8.24
CA LYS A 155 13.78 16.41 -8.56
C LYS A 155 14.88 16.56 -7.50
N ASN A 156 14.53 16.52 -6.22
CA ASN A 156 15.51 16.61 -5.13
C ASN A 156 16.53 15.48 -5.19
N VAL A 157 16.08 14.27 -5.49
CA VAL A 157 16.96 13.10 -5.62
C VAL A 157 17.88 13.24 -6.83
N ILE A 158 17.36 13.58 -8.01
CA ILE A 158 18.18 13.79 -9.21
C ILE A 158 19.23 14.89 -8.99
N ASP A 159 18.82 16.03 -8.46
CA ASP A 159 19.71 17.17 -8.27
C ASP A 159 20.84 16.86 -7.25
N SER A 160 20.56 16.01 -6.25
CA SER A 160 21.54 15.65 -5.22
C SER A 160 22.44 14.48 -5.58
N THR A 161 21.98 13.57 -6.43
CA THR A 161 22.71 12.34 -6.78
C THR A 161 23.28 12.34 -8.20
N SER A 162 22.85 13.28 -9.04
CA SER A 162 23.21 13.36 -10.48
C SER A 162 22.87 12.08 -11.26
N ARG A 163 21.80 11.41 -10.89
CA ARG A 163 21.34 10.20 -11.59
C ARG A 163 20.79 10.52 -12.98
N SER A 164 20.93 9.57 -13.88
CA SER A 164 20.26 9.53 -15.19
C SER A 164 19.37 8.31 -15.27
N LEU A 165 18.41 8.32 -16.20
CA LEU A 165 17.57 7.14 -16.45
C LEU A 165 18.40 5.97 -17.03
N PRO A 166 18.07 4.72 -16.69
CA PRO A 166 17.05 4.34 -15.72
C PRO A 166 17.58 4.42 -14.27
N PHE A 167 16.74 4.81 -13.33
CA PHE A 167 17.07 4.73 -11.90
C PHE A 167 15.81 4.58 -11.05
N GLY A 168 15.97 4.11 -9.83
CA GLY A 168 14.88 3.92 -8.87
C GLY A 168 15.05 4.73 -7.59
N ILE A 169 13.92 4.96 -6.92
CA ILE A 169 13.87 5.50 -5.55
C ILE A 169 13.09 4.52 -4.69
N ALA A 170 13.74 3.97 -3.68
CA ALA A 170 13.18 2.97 -2.78
C ALA A 170 12.87 3.58 -1.42
N GLN A 171 11.74 3.19 -0.85
CA GLN A 171 11.33 3.65 0.48
C GLN A 171 10.71 2.51 1.28
N ILE A 172 11.00 2.47 2.60
CA ILE A 172 10.28 1.65 3.57
C ILE A 172 9.61 2.60 4.55
N GLY A 173 8.30 2.50 4.71
CA GLY A 173 7.64 3.42 5.62
C GLY A 173 6.21 3.02 5.97
N LYS A 174 5.70 3.61 7.03
CA LYS A 174 4.30 3.43 7.43
C LYS A 174 3.36 4.15 6.49
N ALA A 175 2.23 3.47 6.23
CA ALA A 175 1.08 3.99 5.51
C ALA A 175 -0.21 3.70 6.30
N PHE A 176 -1.26 4.48 6.02
CA PHE A 176 -2.47 4.49 6.82
C PHE A 176 -3.71 4.52 5.93
N ARG A 177 -4.60 3.54 6.12
CA ARG A 177 -5.86 3.45 5.37
C ARG A 177 -7.01 3.21 6.33
N ASN A 178 -7.93 4.13 6.42
CA ASN A 178 -9.10 4.04 7.31
C ASN A 178 -10.10 2.99 6.81
N GLU A 179 -9.65 1.74 6.76
CA GLU A 179 -10.41 0.61 6.27
C GLU A 179 -11.79 0.50 6.95
N VAL A 180 -12.85 0.39 6.15
CA VAL A 180 -14.21 0.20 6.66
C VAL A 180 -14.31 -1.12 7.41
N THR A 181 -13.76 -2.19 6.82
CA THR A 181 -13.82 -3.54 7.36
C THR A 181 -12.43 -4.19 7.38
N PRO A 182 -11.58 -3.91 8.39
CA PRO A 182 -10.35 -4.66 8.58
C PRO A 182 -10.66 -6.15 8.77
N ARG A 183 -9.85 -7.03 8.15
CA ARG A 183 -10.09 -8.47 8.14
C ARG A 183 -8.81 -9.27 7.92
N ASN A 184 -8.92 -10.58 8.12
CA ASN A 184 -7.84 -11.53 7.87
C ASN A 184 -6.57 -11.20 8.65
N PHE A 185 -6.72 -10.90 9.96
CA PHE A 185 -5.62 -10.59 10.87
C PHE A 185 -4.81 -9.38 10.35
N ILE A 186 -3.49 -9.52 10.13
CA ILE A 186 -2.63 -8.43 9.64
C ILE A 186 -2.68 -8.23 8.12
N PHE A 187 -3.52 -8.97 7.39
CA PHE A 187 -3.60 -8.85 5.94
C PHE A 187 -4.27 -7.54 5.49
N ARG A 188 -5.41 -7.17 6.12
CA ARG A 188 -6.09 -5.89 5.87
C ARG A 188 -6.23 -5.10 7.15
N VAL A 189 -5.38 -4.09 7.29
CA VAL A 189 -5.18 -3.30 8.50
C VAL A 189 -5.26 -1.80 8.20
N ARG A 190 -5.40 -0.98 9.24
CA ARG A 190 -5.47 0.49 9.13
C ARG A 190 -4.10 1.16 9.17
N GLU A 191 -3.12 0.52 9.79
CA GLU A 191 -1.73 0.95 9.81
C GLU A 191 -0.85 -0.18 9.35
N MET A 192 -0.05 0.04 8.32
CA MET A 192 0.84 -0.94 7.72
C MET A 192 2.22 -0.35 7.47
N GLU A 193 3.19 -1.18 7.19
CA GLU A 193 4.49 -0.75 6.69
C GLU A 193 4.66 -1.27 5.27
N LEU A 194 4.95 -0.38 4.33
CA LEU A 194 5.14 -0.68 2.93
C LEU A 194 6.63 -0.63 2.57
N MET A 195 7.02 -1.42 1.59
CA MET A 195 8.31 -1.39 0.93
C MET A 195 8.03 -1.12 -0.54
N GLU A 196 8.25 0.11 -1.01
CA GLU A 196 7.92 0.54 -2.36
C GLU A 196 9.17 1.02 -3.10
N LEU A 197 9.25 0.68 -4.37
CA LEU A 197 10.28 1.12 -5.31
C LEU A 197 9.58 1.73 -6.52
N GLU A 198 9.84 3.01 -6.77
CA GLU A 198 9.46 3.67 -8.01
C GLU A 198 10.68 3.69 -8.93
N PHE A 199 10.59 2.99 -10.06
CA PHE A 199 11.69 2.85 -11.01
C PHE A 199 11.40 3.63 -12.28
N PHE A 200 12.21 4.64 -12.55
CA PHE A 200 12.05 5.59 -13.66
C PHE A 200 12.88 5.13 -14.85
N VAL A 201 12.25 5.10 -16.02
CA VAL A 201 12.85 4.53 -17.25
C VAL A 201 12.71 5.49 -18.42
N GLU A 202 13.50 5.25 -19.47
CA GLU A 202 13.37 5.98 -20.74
C GLU A 202 11.99 5.73 -21.38
N PRO A 203 11.35 6.76 -21.95
CA PRO A 203 10.08 6.59 -22.64
C PRO A 203 10.16 5.50 -23.73
N GLY A 204 9.19 4.58 -23.69
CA GLY A 204 9.10 3.46 -24.64
C GLY A 204 9.83 2.19 -24.22
N THR A 205 10.53 2.18 -23.07
CA THR A 205 11.16 0.97 -22.51
C THR A 205 10.37 0.39 -21.33
N ASP A 206 9.24 0.97 -21.01
CA ASP A 206 8.40 0.66 -19.86
C ASP A 206 7.94 -0.80 -19.81
N GLU A 207 7.61 -1.41 -20.95
CA GLU A 207 7.16 -2.81 -20.98
C GLU A 207 8.31 -3.80 -20.71
N GLU A 208 9.51 -3.51 -21.24
CA GLU A 208 10.69 -4.34 -20.98
C GLU A 208 11.07 -4.31 -19.50
N TRP A 209 11.06 -3.12 -18.90
CA TRP A 209 11.33 -2.96 -17.47
C TRP A 209 10.24 -3.56 -16.59
N HIS A 210 8.97 -3.52 -17.00
CA HIS A 210 7.89 -4.19 -16.28
C HIS A 210 8.14 -5.71 -16.22
N GLN A 211 8.46 -6.34 -17.35
CA GLN A 211 8.80 -7.77 -17.39
C GLN A 211 10.07 -8.10 -16.58
N PHE A 212 11.08 -7.25 -16.63
CA PHE A 212 12.28 -7.39 -15.80
C PHE A 212 11.93 -7.42 -14.31
N TRP A 213 11.09 -6.49 -13.84
CA TRP A 213 10.72 -6.42 -12.43
C TRP A 213 9.86 -7.58 -11.99
N ILE A 214 8.91 -8.06 -12.80
CA ILE A 214 8.12 -9.26 -12.49
C ILE A 214 9.05 -10.45 -12.22
N LYS A 215 9.98 -10.71 -13.12
CA LYS A 215 10.95 -11.80 -12.98
C LYS A 215 11.85 -11.61 -11.76
N ASN A 216 12.39 -10.41 -11.57
CA ASN A 216 13.27 -10.08 -10.44
C ASN A 216 12.57 -10.31 -9.09
N ARG A 217 11.29 -9.91 -8.98
CA ARG A 217 10.53 -10.05 -7.73
C ARG A 217 10.19 -11.51 -7.42
N LEU A 218 9.78 -12.29 -8.41
CA LEU A 218 9.58 -13.73 -8.24
C LEU A 218 10.84 -14.45 -7.74
N GLU A 219 11.98 -14.14 -8.36
CA GLU A 219 13.27 -14.72 -7.93
C GLU A 219 13.64 -14.29 -6.51
N TRP A 220 13.37 -13.04 -6.14
CA TRP A 220 13.64 -12.54 -4.80
C TRP A 220 12.79 -13.28 -3.75
N TRP A 221 11.48 -13.43 -3.96
CA TRP A 221 10.60 -14.17 -3.05
C TRP A 221 11.05 -15.63 -2.89
N SER A 222 11.45 -16.26 -3.98
CA SER A 222 11.99 -17.62 -3.94
C SER A 222 13.25 -17.71 -3.07
N LYS A 223 14.17 -16.73 -3.21
CA LYS A 223 15.39 -16.62 -2.36
C LYS A 223 15.07 -16.35 -0.89
N GLN A 224 13.93 -15.69 -0.57
CA GLN A 224 13.45 -15.52 0.80
C GLN A 224 12.80 -16.81 1.36
N GLY A 225 12.74 -17.88 0.60
CA GLY A 225 12.18 -19.16 1.03
C GLY A 225 10.69 -19.32 0.82
N VAL A 226 10.07 -18.42 0.06
CA VAL A 226 8.67 -18.58 -0.38
C VAL A 226 8.63 -19.62 -1.50
N PRO A 227 7.91 -20.76 -1.32
CA PRO A 227 7.89 -21.81 -2.34
C PRO A 227 7.19 -21.34 -3.61
N GLU A 228 7.80 -21.49 -4.78
CA GLU A 228 7.24 -21.10 -6.09
C GLU A 228 5.83 -21.64 -6.32
N LYS A 229 5.55 -22.89 -5.92
CA LYS A 229 4.21 -23.50 -6.03
C LYS A 229 3.10 -22.77 -5.24
N ARG A 230 3.45 -21.80 -4.40
CA ARG A 230 2.52 -20.95 -3.66
C ARG A 230 2.39 -19.56 -4.26
N LEU A 231 3.23 -19.25 -5.23
CA LEU A 231 3.16 -18.00 -5.99
C LEU A 231 2.41 -18.26 -7.28
N ASP A 232 1.66 -17.25 -7.71
CA ASP A 232 0.97 -17.21 -8.99
C ASP A 232 1.06 -15.79 -9.54
N LEU A 233 0.96 -15.60 -10.84
CA LEU A 233 0.91 -14.28 -11.45
C LEU A 233 -0.53 -13.98 -11.88
N TYR A 234 -0.98 -12.77 -11.58
CA TYR A 234 -2.28 -12.27 -11.99
C TYR A 234 -2.11 -10.95 -12.76
N ASP A 235 -2.31 -11.01 -14.06
CA ASP A 235 -2.37 -9.81 -14.88
C ASP A 235 -3.71 -9.14 -14.68
N VAL A 236 -3.70 -7.94 -14.10
CA VAL A 236 -4.91 -7.21 -13.74
C VAL A 236 -5.67 -6.82 -15.01
N PRO A 237 -6.94 -7.21 -15.17
CA PRO A 237 -7.74 -6.85 -16.34
C PRO A 237 -7.89 -5.34 -16.49
N ALA A 238 -7.94 -4.85 -17.73
CA ALA A 238 -7.99 -3.42 -18.05
C ALA A 238 -9.10 -2.64 -17.31
N LYS A 239 -10.25 -3.29 -17.03
CA LYS A 239 -11.38 -2.70 -16.28
C LYS A 239 -11.13 -2.55 -14.77
N GLU A 240 -10.11 -3.22 -14.23
CA GLU A 240 -9.74 -3.24 -12.81
C GLU A 240 -8.46 -2.44 -12.53
N LEU A 241 -7.77 -1.99 -13.58
CA LEU A 241 -6.56 -1.18 -13.43
C LEU A 241 -6.84 0.12 -12.68
N ALA A 242 -5.89 0.49 -11.83
CA ALA A 242 -5.88 1.81 -11.21
C ALA A 242 -5.76 2.90 -12.30
N HIS A 243 -6.30 4.08 -12.01
CA HIS A 243 -6.39 5.20 -12.97
C HIS A 243 -5.03 5.67 -13.52
N TYR A 244 -3.95 5.39 -12.81
CA TYR A 244 -2.57 5.72 -13.20
C TYR A 244 -1.86 4.60 -13.96
N SER A 245 -2.42 3.41 -14.04
CA SER A 245 -1.72 2.23 -14.56
C SER A 245 -2.09 1.89 -15.99
N LYS A 246 -1.07 1.65 -16.82
CA LYS A 246 -1.19 1.07 -18.17
C LYS A 246 -1.32 -0.46 -18.10
N SER A 247 -0.60 -1.09 -17.17
CA SER A 247 -0.64 -2.53 -16.90
C SER A 247 -0.18 -2.78 -15.46
N THR A 248 -0.74 -3.80 -14.84
CA THR A 248 -0.33 -4.26 -13.50
C THR A 248 -0.30 -5.77 -13.51
N THR A 249 0.74 -6.34 -12.94
CA THR A 249 0.85 -7.77 -12.66
C THR A 249 1.06 -7.95 -11.17
N ASP A 250 0.15 -8.69 -10.52
CA ASP A 250 0.25 -9.01 -9.10
C ASP A 250 0.90 -10.38 -8.91
N ILE A 251 1.85 -10.46 -7.99
CA ILE A 251 2.35 -11.73 -7.46
C ILE A 251 1.38 -12.15 -6.37
N MET A 252 0.60 -13.19 -6.65
CA MET A 252 -0.38 -13.75 -5.75
C MET A 252 0.24 -14.82 -4.86
N TYR A 253 -0.23 -14.93 -3.62
CA TYR A 253 0.19 -15.97 -2.69
C TYR A 253 -1.01 -16.75 -2.13
N LYS A 254 -0.81 -18.06 -1.93
CA LYS A 254 -1.82 -18.97 -1.33
C LYS A 254 -1.77 -18.88 0.19
N PHE A 255 -2.46 -17.88 0.76
CA PHE A 255 -2.65 -17.70 2.21
C PHE A 255 -3.63 -18.73 2.78
N PRO A 256 -3.72 -18.91 4.13
CA PRO A 256 -4.75 -19.77 4.73
C PRO A 256 -6.20 -19.33 4.48
N HIS A 257 -6.43 -18.05 4.18
CA HIS A 257 -7.74 -17.46 3.90
C HIS A 257 -8.08 -17.32 2.42
N GLY A 258 -7.15 -17.68 1.52
CA GLY A 258 -7.39 -17.58 0.09
C GLY A 258 -6.13 -17.20 -0.70
N ILE A 259 -6.31 -17.03 -2.01
CA ILE A 259 -5.27 -16.50 -2.89
C ILE A 259 -5.45 -14.98 -2.92
N GLU A 260 -4.42 -14.26 -2.49
CA GLU A 260 -4.44 -12.80 -2.40
C GLU A 260 -3.09 -12.22 -2.84
N GLU A 261 -3.08 -10.94 -3.13
CA GLU A 261 -1.90 -10.19 -3.54
C GLU A 261 -0.81 -10.21 -2.45
N LEU A 262 0.41 -10.55 -2.85
CA LEU A 262 1.61 -10.44 -2.03
C LEU A 262 2.42 -9.19 -2.40
N GLU A 263 2.50 -8.88 -3.70
CA GLU A 263 3.24 -7.74 -4.24
C GLU A 263 2.64 -7.35 -5.60
N GLY A 264 2.39 -6.07 -5.83
CA GLY A 264 1.95 -5.52 -7.11
C GLY A 264 3.10 -4.86 -7.88
N ILE A 265 3.15 -5.07 -9.19
CA ILE A 265 4.10 -4.43 -10.10
C ILE A 265 3.31 -3.69 -11.18
N ALA A 266 3.29 -2.36 -11.11
CA ALA A 266 2.47 -1.52 -11.98
C ALA A 266 3.33 -0.68 -12.93
N ASN A 267 2.96 -0.67 -14.21
CA ASN A 267 3.45 0.31 -15.16
C ASN A 267 2.58 1.57 -15.05
N ARG A 268 3.08 2.59 -14.33
CA ARG A 268 2.36 3.83 -14.01
C ARG A 268 2.47 4.90 -15.09
N THR A 269 3.25 4.66 -16.16
CA THR A 269 3.55 5.64 -17.21
C THR A 269 4.18 6.93 -16.64
N ASP A 270 3.89 8.08 -17.21
CA ASP A 270 4.27 9.41 -16.72
C ASP A 270 3.18 10.09 -15.89
N PHE A 271 2.13 9.35 -15.49
CA PHE A 271 0.93 9.90 -14.85
C PHE A 271 1.27 10.75 -13.63
N ASP A 272 2.03 10.19 -12.68
CA ASP A 272 2.30 10.86 -11.40
C ASP A 272 3.17 12.11 -11.58
N LEU A 273 4.32 11.98 -12.26
CA LEU A 273 5.19 13.12 -12.53
C LEU A 273 4.49 14.16 -13.39
N GLY A 274 3.74 13.75 -14.40
CA GLY A 274 2.96 14.62 -15.27
C GLY A 274 1.86 15.36 -14.52
N SER A 275 1.17 14.71 -13.60
CA SER A 275 0.11 15.30 -12.79
C SER A 275 0.66 16.37 -11.83
N HIS A 276 1.75 16.07 -11.12
CA HIS A 276 2.39 17.05 -10.24
C HIS A 276 2.97 18.22 -11.02
N THR A 277 3.60 17.99 -12.18
CA THR A 277 4.16 19.05 -13.04
C THR A 277 3.09 19.99 -13.57
N LYS A 278 1.95 19.48 -14.01
CA LYS A 278 0.83 20.32 -14.51
C LYS A 278 0.25 21.24 -13.45
N ASN A 279 0.25 20.81 -12.19
CA ASN A 279 -0.38 21.50 -11.08
C ASN A 279 0.59 22.41 -10.29
N GLN A 280 1.90 22.27 -10.54
CA GLN A 280 2.95 23.06 -9.92
C GLN A 280 3.87 23.58 -11.03
N SER A 281 3.57 24.78 -11.54
CA SER A 281 4.24 25.36 -12.71
C SER A 281 5.75 25.54 -12.57
N ASP A 282 6.27 25.61 -11.34
CA ASP A 282 7.69 25.80 -11.06
C ASP A 282 8.48 24.49 -10.91
N LEU A 283 7.79 23.34 -10.94
CA LEU A 283 8.43 22.02 -10.93
C LEU A 283 8.66 21.54 -12.37
N SER A 284 9.63 22.11 -13.07
CA SER A 284 10.14 21.43 -14.27
C SER A 284 10.87 20.16 -13.86
N ILE A 285 10.13 19.06 -13.74
CA ILE A 285 10.65 17.72 -13.46
C ILE A 285 11.11 17.16 -14.82
N THR A 286 12.16 17.70 -15.36
CA THR A 286 12.85 17.11 -16.49
C THR A 286 14.12 16.46 -15.97
N ALA A 287 14.16 15.14 -16.04
CA ALA A 287 15.42 14.42 -15.93
C ALA A 287 16.37 15.01 -16.97
N LYS A 288 17.57 15.39 -16.57
CA LYS A 288 18.62 15.69 -17.54
C LYS A 288 18.96 14.36 -18.21
N VAL A 289 18.60 14.24 -19.47
CA VAL A 289 19.04 13.14 -20.34
C VAL A 289 20.54 13.28 -20.58
#